data_700e6bacb24cb8d4292bfab97414e079
#
_entry.id   700e6bacb24cb8d4292bfab97414e079
#
_cell.length_a   1.000
_cell.length_b   1.000
_cell.length_c   1.000
_cell.angle_alpha   90.00
_cell.angle_beta   90.00
_cell.angle_gamma   90.00
#
_symmetry.space_group_name_H-M   'P 1'
#
loop_
_entity.id
_entity.type
_entity.pdbx_description
1 polymer ?
#
loop_
_entity_poly.entity_id
_entity_poly.type
_entity_poly.pdbx_seq_one_letter_code
_entity_poly.pdbx_strand_id
1 'polypeptide(L)'
;YTVVIDPYNADYTAGYPKLHLKADKLLISHEHYGHNCREAVTLSGRPESDCPFEISTLEVSHDSVCGIMRGMCLIHILEVDGLKAVHMGDVGTQLHSGEIGRIFGADALMITAGSCTGLPAQESWRLTEEVFPKVIIPMHYRDGNRGARRLEHIDAFTDYFEAPEMIHYYQTNSIIIDHDSEPQVAVLKYMG
;
A
#
# COMPACT_ATOMS: atom_id res chain seq x y z
N TYR A 1 -1.62 -18.70 -4.92
CA TYR A 1 -0.66 -17.82 -5.62
C TYR A 1 -0.31 -16.64 -4.73
N THR A 2 0.97 -16.40 -4.54
CA THR A 2 1.47 -15.37 -3.64
C THR A 2 2.13 -14.24 -4.44
N VAL A 3 1.65 -13.02 -4.24
CA VAL A 3 2.25 -11.79 -4.78
C VAL A 3 2.87 -11.01 -3.63
N VAL A 4 4.16 -10.67 -3.74
CA VAL A 4 4.82 -9.72 -2.82
C VAL A 4 4.91 -8.37 -3.53
N ILE A 5 4.56 -7.30 -2.82
CA ILE A 5 4.67 -5.93 -3.33
C ILE A 5 5.57 -5.14 -2.39
N ASP A 6 6.52 -4.42 -2.93
CA ASP A 6 7.41 -3.48 -2.25
C ASP A 6 8.09 -4.04 -0.98
N PRO A 7 8.88 -5.12 -1.06
CA PRO A 7 9.64 -5.59 0.08
C PRO A 7 10.69 -4.56 0.50
N TYR A 8 10.69 -4.20 1.79
CA TYR A 8 11.63 -3.22 2.32
C TYR A 8 13.03 -3.82 2.54
N ASN A 9 14.06 -2.98 2.46
CA ASN A 9 15.41 -3.31 2.89
C ASN A 9 15.61 -2.89 4.37
N ALA A 10 15.86 -3.86 5.25
CA ALA A 10 15.99 -3.64 6.69
C ALA A 10 17.19 -2.75 7.06
N ASP A 11 18.21 -2.67 6.23
CA ASP A 11 19.37 -1.80 6.47
C ASP A 11 19.01 -0.31 6.33
N TYR A 12 17.90 0.01 5.65
CA TYR A 12 17.36 1.36 5.46
C TYR A 12 16.08 1.63 6.22
N THR A 13 15.42 0.56 6.76
CA THR A 13 14.12 0.66 7.44
C THR A 13 14.30 0.35 8.91
N ALA A 14 14.50 1.41 9.70
CA ALA A 14 14.86 1.29 11.12
C ALA A 14 13.82 0.48 11.93
N GLY A 15 14.32 -0.47 12.71
CA GLY A 15 13.51 -1.24 13.68
C GLY A 15 12.76 -2.43 13.09
N TYR A 16 12.89 -2.69 11.80
CA TYR A 16 12.33 -3.89 11.16
C TYR A 16 13.41 -4.94 10.89
N PRO A 17 13.12 -6.25 11.04
CA PRO A 17 14.06 -7.33 10.75
C PRO A 17 14.25 -7.49 9.24
N LYS A 18 15.29 -8.26 8.88
CA LYS A 18 15.49 -8.67 7.49
C LYS A 18 14.36 -9.59 7.05
N LEU A 19 13.85 -9.32 5.84
CA LEU A 19 12.82 -10.15 5.22
C LEU A 19 13.44 -11.38 4.57
N HIS A 20 12.71 -12.50 4.67
CA HIS A 20 12.97 -13.75 3.95
C HIS A 20 11.64 -14.30 3.45
N LEU A 21 11.21 -13.82 2.30
CA LEU A 21 9.88 -14.11 1.76
C LEU A 21 9.96 -15.15 0.62
N LYS A 22 8.85 -15.85 0.43
CA LYS A 22 8.63 -16.70 -0.74
C LYS A 22 7.40 -16.19 -1.48
N ALA A 23 7.49 -16.09 -2.80
CA ALA A 23 6.40 -15.62 -3.63
C ALA A 23 6.40 -16.31 -5.00
N ASP A 24 5.26 -16.25 -5.67
CA ASP A 24 5.15 -16.63 -7.08
C ASP A 24 5.42 -15.42 -7.99
N LYS A 25 5.09 -14.22 -7.54
CA LYS A 25 5.33 -12.96 -8.25
C LYS A 25 5.81 -11.85 -7.31
N LEU A 26 6.70 -11.01 -7.81
CA LEU A 26 7.19 -9.82 -7.13
C LEU A 26 6.82 -8.58 -7.96
N LEU A 27 6.23 -7.59 -7.31
CA LEU A 27 5.91 -6.28 -7.88
C LEU A 27 6.67 -5.20 -7.10
N ILE A 28 7.15 -4.20 -7.81
CA ILE A 28 7.86 -3.05 -7.25
C ILE A 28 7.18 -1.79 -7.77
N SER A 29 6.78 -0.91 -6.87
CA SER A 29 6.14 0.35 -7.25
C SER A 29 7.17 1.38 -7.72
N HIS A 30 8.37 1.42 -7.10
CA HIS A 30 9.46 2.32 -7.46
C HIS A 30 10.81 1.88 -6.85
N GLU A 31 11.90 2.48 -7.31
CA GLU A 31 13.27 2.01 -7.02
C GLU A 31 13.91 2.66 -5.76
N HIS A 32 13.13 2.96 -4.71
CA HIS A 32 13.70 3.37 -3.43
C HIS A 32 13.95 2.17 -2.51
N TYR A 33 15.01 2.24 -1.69
CA TYR A 33 15.45 1.15 -0.80
C TYR A 33 14.39 0.66 0.21
N GLY A 34 13.39 1.48 0.50
CA GLY A 34 12.23 1.08 1.32
C GLY A 34 11.26 0.14 0.60
N HIS A 35 11.39 -0.06 -0.72
CA HIS A 35 10.36 -0.71 -1.56
C HIS A 35 10.92 -1.74 -2.54
N ASN A 36 12.24 -1.84 -2.74
CA ASN A 36 12.82 -2.59 -3.85
C ASN A 36 13.79 -3.71 -3.44
N CYS A 37 13.69 -4.25 -2.22
CA CYS A 37 14.58 -5.32 -1.72
C CYS A 37 14.25 -6.66 -2.38
N ARG A 38 14.58 -6.80 -3.67
CA ARG A 38 14.29 -8.01 -4.46
C ARG A 38 14.97 -9.26 -3.90
N GLU A 39 16.16 -9.11 -3.31
CA GLU A 39 16.94 -10.18 -2.68
C GLU A 39 16.27 -10.78 -1.45
N ALA A 40 15.29 -10.08 -0.86
CA ALA A 40 14.50 -10.60 0.25
C ALA A 40 13.44 -11.62 -0.19
N VAL A 41 13.20 -11.77 -1.51
CA VAL A 41 12.14 -12.60 -2.07
C VAL A 41 12.71 -13.73 -2.91
N THR A 42 12.42 -14.97 -2.51
CA THR A 42 12.70 -16.16 -3.32
C THR A 42 11.46 -16.49 -4.15
N LEU A 43 11.59 -16.41 -5.47
CA LEU A 43 10.50 -16.77 -6.38
C LEU A 43 10.39 -18.31 -6.50
N SER A 44 9.16 -18.81 -6.51
CA SER A 44 8.84 -20.24 -6.61
C SER A 44 9.19 -20.84 -7.96
N GLY A 45 9.30 -20.03 -9.01
CA GLY A 45 9.43 -20.47 -10.39
C GLY A 45 8.11 -20.95 -11.01
N ARG A 46 6.98 -20.73 -10.34
CA ARG A 46 5.65 -21.04 -10.89
C ARG A 46 5.40 -20.22 -12.15
N PRO A 47 4.86 -20.83 -13.22
CA PRO A 47 4.59 -20.13 -14.46
C PRO A 47 3.66 -18.93 -14.27
N GLU A 48 3.89 -17.86 -15.02
CA GLU A 48 3.04 -16.66 -14.98
C GLU A 48 1.61 -16.95 -15.47
N SER A 49 1.45 -17.94 -16.35
CA SER A 49 0.13 -18.43 -16.80
C SER A 49 -0.75 -18.95 -15.66
N ASP A 50 -0.16 -19.32 -14.53
CA ASP A 50 -0.88 -19.84 -13.36
C ASP A 50 -1.34 -18.71 -12.41
N CYS A 51 -1.01 -17.45 -12.73
CA CYS A 51 -1.43 -16.29 -11.95
C CYS A 51 -2.94 -16.10 -12.08
N PRO A 52 -3.71 -16.19 -10.98
CA PRO A 52 -5.15 -15.97 -11.02
C PRO A 52 -5.51 -14.49 -11.09
N PHE A 53 -4.55 -13.59 -10.81
CA PHE A 53 -4.78 -12.16 -10.79
C PHE A 53 -4.64 -11.57 -12.19
N GLU A 54 -5.61 -10.77 -12.61
CA GLU A 54 -5.39 -9.75 -13.62
C GLU A 54 -4.66 -8.58 -12.96
N ILE A 55 -3.41 -8.32 -13.41
CA ILE A 55 -2.56 -7.30 -12.81
C ILE A 55 -2.37 -6.18 -13.81
N SER A 56 -2.76 -4.98 -13.42
CA SER A 56 -2.53 -3.76 -14.19
C SER A 56 -1.87 -2.67 -13.35
N THR A 57 -1.32 -1.65 -13.99
CA THR A 57 -0.61 -0.57 -13.31
C THR A 57 -1.06 0.79 -13.82
N LEU A 58 -0.90 1.81 -12.95
CA LEU A 58 -0.94 3.22 -13.32
C LEU A 58 0.39 3.85 -12.93
N GLU A 59 1.04 4.52 -13.86
CA GLU A 59 2.24 5.29 -13.58
C GLU A 59 1.85 6.71 -13.15
N VAL A 60 2.28 7.12 -11.95
CA VAL A 60 1.97 8.42 -11.35
C VAL A 60 3.23 9.04 -10.75
N SER A 61 3.19 10.33 -10.44
CA SER A 61 4.35 11.00 -9.82
C SER A 61 4.48 10.62 -8.34
N HIS A 62 5.73 10.37 -7.92
CA HIS A 62 6.10 10.16 -6.51
C HIS A 62 6.34 11.49 -5.76
N ASP A 63 6.02 12.61 -6.38
CA ASP A 63 6.09 13.96 -5.78
C ASP A 63 5.08 14.91 -6.40
N SER A 64 4.90 16.07 -5.78
CA SER A 64 3.97 17.10 -6.23
C SER A 64 4.49 17.94 -7.42
N VAL A 65 5.67 17.62 -7.94
CA VAL A 65 6.34 18.36 -9.03
C VAL A 65 6.59 17.47 -10.26
N CYS A 66 5.62 16.63 -10.59
CA CYS A 66 5.62 15.77 -11.78
C CYS A 66 6.81 14.79 -11.84
N GLY A 67 7.25 14.25 -10.71
CA GLY A 67 8.33 13.26 -10.63
C GLY A 67 9.73 13.86 -10.75
N ILE A 68 9.89 15.19 -10.77
CA ILE A 68 11.20 15.84 -10.95
C ILE A 68 12.15 15.53 -9.79
N MET A 69 11.64 15.40 -8.57
CA MET A 69 12.46 15.19 -7.39
C MET A 69 12.64 13.72 -7.02
N ARG A 70 11.62 12.88 -7.23
CA ARG A 70 11.57 11.51 -6.72
C ARG A 70 11.27 10.46 -7.78
N GLY A 71 11.01 10.89 -9.01
CA GLY A 71 10.64 10.00 -10.11
C GLY A 71 9.17 9.62 -10.10
N MET A 72 8.89 8.51 -10.77
CA MET A 72 7.56 7.95 -10.93
C MET A 72 7.34 6.79 -9.95
N CYS A 73 6.08 6.51 -9.69
CA CYS A 73 5.62 5.42 -8.86
C CYS A 73 4.51 4.67 -9.58
N LEU A 74 4.45 3.35 -9.42
CA LEU A 74 3.40 2.51 -9.97
C LEU A 74 2.35 2.21 -8.90
N ILE A 75 1.10 2.52 -9.21
CA ILE A 75 -0.04 1.96 -8.50
C ILE A 75 -0.29 0.58 -9.10
N HIS A 76 -0.32 -0.46 -8.28
CA HIS A 76 -0.64 -1.82 -8.71
C HIS A 76 -2.11 -2.13 -8.43
N ILE A 77 -2.83 -2.61 -9.45
CA ILE A 77 -4.22 -3.03 -9.36
C ILE A 77 -4.25 -4.54 -9.63
N LEU A 78 -4.77 -5.30 -8.68
CA LEU A 78 -4.90 -6.75 -8.73
C LEU A 78 -6.38 -7.11 -8.69
N GLU A 79 -6.87 -7.80 -9.72
CA GLU A 79 -8.26 -8.24 -9.80
C GLU A 79 -8.33 -9.76 -9.86
N VAL A 80 -9.19 -10.37 -9.06
CA VAL A 80 -9.42 -11.81 -9.00
C VAL A 80 -10.81 -12.08 -8.43
N ASP A 81 -11.55 -13.00 -9.03
CA ASP A 81 -12.88 -13.44 -8.57
C ASP A 81 -13.87 -12.27 -8.33
N GLY A 82 -13.76 -11.19 -9.11
CA GLY A 82 -14.58 -9.99 -8.99
C GLY A 82 -14.17 -9.06 -7.84
N LEU A 83 -13.09 -9.35 -7.13
CA LEU A 83 -12.49 -8.48 -6.10
C LEU A 83 -11.35 -7.65 -6.70
N LYS A 84 -11.20 -6.42 -6.24
CA LYS A 84 -10.15 -5.47 -6.64
C LYS A 84 -9.31 -5.04 -5.44
N ALA A 85 -8.03 -5.39 -5.44
CA ALA A 85 -7.06 -4.88 -4.49
C ALA A 85 -6.12 -3.87 -5.16
N VAL A 86 -5.90 -2.73 -4.52
CA VAL A 86 -5.08 -1.64 -5.04
C VAL A 86 -3.96 -1.33 -4.05
N HIS A 87 -2.72 -1.34 -4.54
CA HIS A 87 -1.54 -0.90 -3.80
C HIS A 87 -1.06 0.42 -4.39
N MET A 88 -1.15 1.48 -3.62
CA MET A 88 -0.90 2.85 -4.07
C MET A 88 0.59 3.18 -4.24
N GLY A 89 1.50 2.30 -3.81
CA GLY A 89 2.92 2.63 -3.74
C GLY A 89 3.15 3.86 -2.87
N ASP A 90 4.07 4.71 -3.28
CA ASP A 90 4.40 5.98 -2.60
C ASP A 90 3.92 7.17 -3.46
N VAL A 91 2.65 7.12 -3.91
CA VAL A 91 2.06 8.19 -4.70
C VAL A 91 2.23 9.55 -4.01
N GLY A 92 2.71 10.56 -4.76
CA GLY A 92 3.05 11.88 -4.23
C GLY A 92 2.29 13.04 -4.90
N THR A 93 1.29 12.72 -5.70
CA THR A 93 0.47 13.70 -6.42
C THR A 93 -1.00 13.38 -6.29
N GLN A 94 -1.86 14.38 -6.52
CA GLN A 94 -3.29 14.14 -6.67
C GLN A 94 -3.53 13.37 -7.97
N LEU A 95 -4.46 12.43 -7.93
CA LEU A 95 -4.86 11.64 -9.10
C LEU A 95 -5.89 12.39 -9.95
N HIS A 96 -5.85 12.17 -11.25
CA HIS A 96 -6.87 12.67 -12.17
C HIS A 96 -8.10 11.75 -12.18
N SER A 97 -9.23 12.28 -12.62
CA SER A 97 -10.51 11.54 -12.65
C SER A 97 -10.44 10.20 -13.39
N GLY A 98 -9.63 10.09 -14.43
CA GLY A 98 -9.40 8.84 -15.17
C GLY A 98 -8.63 7.80 -14.38
N GLU A 99 -7.65 8.22 -13.57
CA GLU A 99 -6.88 7.34 -12.66
C GLU A 99 -7.74 6.90 -11.49
N ILE A 100 -8.48 7.84 -10.88
CA ILE A 100 -9.46 7.54 -9.82
C ILE A 100 -10.49 6.53 -10.33
N GLY A 101 -11.02 6.72 -11.55
CA GLY A 101 -12.00 5.80 -12.14
C GLY A 101 -11.48 4.35 -12.27
N ARG A 102 -10.17 4.15 -12.45
CA ARG A 102 -9.54 2.82 -12.52
C ARG A 102 -9.54 2.09 -11.18
N ILE A 103 -9.42 2.84 -10.08
CA ILE A 103 -9.30 2.30 -8.71
C ILE A 103 -10.57 2.49 -7.87
N PHE A 104 -11.56 3.18 -8.41
CA PHE A 104 -12.84 3.45 -7.73
C PHE A 104 -13.52 2.16 -7.27
N GLY A 105 -14.04 2.17 -6.05
CA GLY A 105 -14.74 1.04 -5.45
C GLY A 105 -13.84 -0.17 -5.20
N ALA A 106 -12.54 0.03 -4.95
CA ALA A 106 -11.64 -1.05 -4.58
C ALA A 106 -12.13 -1.80 -3.33
N ASP A 107 -12.08 -3.13 -3.34
CA ASP A 107 -12.41 -3.93 -2.15
C ASP A 107 -11.34 -3.78 -1.08
N ALA A 108 -10.06 -3.61 -1.49
CA ALA A 108 -8.97 -3.26 -0.59
C ALA A 108 -8.10 -2.16 -1.21
N LEU A 109 -7.85 -1.08 -0.45
CA LEU A 109 -6.94 -0.01 -0.82
C LEU A 109 -5.80 0.09 0.18
N MET A 110 -4.59 -0.28 -0.22
CA MET A 110 -3.36 -0.10 0.55
C MET A 110 -2.79 1.27 0.22
N ILE A 111 -2.80 2.20 1.20
CA ILE A 111 -2.47 3.61 1.00
C ILE A 111 -1.48 4.13 2.06
N THR A 112 -0.59 5.03 1.66
CA THR A 112 0.36 5.67 2.59
C THR A 112 -0.39 6.56 3.60
N ALA A 113 -0.08 6.39 4.88
CA ALA A 113 -0.80 7.06 5.99
C ALA A 113 0.06 8.05 6.78
N GLY A 114 1.37 8.07 6.56
CA GLY A 114 2.28 8.93 7.32
C GLY A 114 3.48 9.40 6.49
N SER A 115 3.32 9.53 5.19
CA SER A 115 4.43 9.90 4.31
C SER A 115 4.70 11.39 4.34
N CYS A 116 5.99 11.75 4.53
CA CYS A 116 6.47 13.11 4.26
C CYS A 116 7.10 13.24 2.87
N THR A 117 7.07 12.17 2.09
CA THR A 117 7.71 12.06 0.78
C THR A 117 6.73 11.72 -0.35
N GLY A 118 5.58 11.20 0.00
CA GLY A 118 4.41 10.97 -0.85
C GLY A 118 3.29 11.93 -0.47
N LEU A 119 2.05 11.49 -0.57
CA LEU A 119 0.90 12.27 -0.11
C LEU A 119 0.94 12.46 1.42
N PRO A 120 0.71 13.69 1.93
CA PRO A 120 0.45 13.91 3.35
C PRO A 120 -0.79 13.13 3.82
N ALA A 121 -0.87 12.80 5.10
CA ALA A 121 -1.98 12.02 5.68
C ALA A 121 -3.36 12.58 5.32
N GLN A 122 -3.53 13.90 5.33
CA GLN A 122 -4.78 14.56 4.94
C GLN A 122 -5.15 14.32 3.47
N GLU A 123 -4.18 14.39 2.56
CA GLU A 123 -4.44 14.16 1.14
C GLU A 123 -4.69 12.67 0.86
N SER A 124 -4.02 11.78 1.58
CA SER A 124 -4.30 10.35 1.53
C SER A 124 -5.72 10.03 2.01
N TRP A 125 -6.16 10.65 3.11
CA TRP A 125 -7.55 10.54 3.56
C TRP A 125 -8.54 11.05 2.50
N ARG A 126 -8.33 12.25 1.94
CA ARG A 126 -9.19 12.79 0.86
C ARG A 126 -9.26 11.85 -0.34
N LEU A 127 -8.16 11.23 -0.69
CA LEU A 127 -8.13 10.25 -1.78
C LEU A 127 -8.98 9.02 -1.45
N THR A 128 -9.07 8.60 -0.18
CA THR A 128 -10.00 7.51 0.19
C THR A 128 -11.46 7.91 0.01
N GLU A 129 -11.82 9.18 0.24
CA GLU A 129 -13.18 9.68 -0.01
C GLU A 129 -13.53 9.70 -1.52
N GLU A 130 -12.54 9.98 -2.38
CA GLU A 130 -12.73 10.00 -3.82
C GLU A 130 -12.75 8.58 -4.43
N VAL A 131 -11.90 7.68 -3.94
CA VAL A 131 -11.80 6.27 -4.41
C VAL A 131 -12.95 5.42 -3.88
N PHE A 132 -13.46 5.76 -2.70
CA PHE A 132 -14.56 5.05 -2.03
C PHE A 132 -14.30 3.54 -1.87
N PRO A 133 -13.17 3.14 -1.28
CA PRO A 133 -12.82 1.73 -1.11
C PRO A 133 -13.64 1.09 0.01
N LYS A 134 -13.78 -0.24 -0.03
CA LYS A 134 -14.46 -0.99 1.01
C LYS A 134 -13.58 -1.14 2.26
N VAL A 135 -12.34 -1.60 2.09
CA VAL A 135 -11.37 -1.73 3.18
C VAL A 135 -10.15 -0.87 2.89
N ILE A 136 -9.84 0.04 3.79
CA ILE A 136 -8.64 0.88 3.74
C ILE A 136 -7.57 0.21 4.61
N ILE A 137 -6.40 -0.07 4.03
CA ILE A 137 -5.25 -0.64 4.74
C ILE A 137 -4.15 0.42 4.74
N PRO A 138 -3.99 1.18 5.83
CA PRO A 138 -2.92 2.17 5.92
C PRO A 138 -1.55 1.49 5.97
N MET A 139 -0.62 2.06 5.23
CA MET A 139 0.78 1.63 5.19
C MET A 139 1.72 2.84 5.25
N HIS A 140 3.03 2.60 5.28
CA HIS A 140 4.07 3.63 5.22
C HIS A 140 3.92 4.72 6.29
N TYR A 141 3.69 4.30 7.53
CA TYR A 141 3.66 5.14 8.72
C TYR A 141 4.66 4.61 9.77
N ARG A 142 4.93 5.40 10.79
CA ARG A 142 5.79 4.99 11.89
C ARG A 142 4.98 4.28 12.98
N ASP A 143 5.40 3.07 13.34
CA ASP A 143 4.83 2.29 14.44
C ASP A 143 5.82 2.30 15.64
N GLY A 144 5.55 3.13 16.63
CA GLY A 144 6.44 3.32 17.77
C GLY A 144 7.85 3.76 17.35
N ASN A 145 8.83 2.89 17.54
CA ASN A 145 10.22 3.13 17.15
C ASN A 145 10.59 2.54 15.77
N ARG A 146 9.65 1.90 15.07
CA ARG A 146 9.85 1.28 13.76
C ARG A 146 9.50 2.25 12.64
N GLY A 147 10.21 2.14 11.55
CA GLY A 147 10.07 3.02 10.39
C GLY A 147 10.99 4.24 10.44
N ALA A 148 11.06 4.96 9.34
CA ALA A 148 11.90 6.16 9.26
C ALA A 148 11.38 7.25 10.22
N ARG A 149 12.28 7.95 10.92
CA ARG A 149 11.93 8.99 11.91
C ARG A 149 11.09 10.13 11.35
N ARG A 150 11.16 10.35 10.04
CA ARG A 150 10.41 11.39 9.33
C ARG A 150 8.96 10.99 9.02
N LEU A 151 8.60 9.70 9.18
CA LEU A 151 7.23 9.25 8.99
C LEU A 151 6.37 9.67 10.20
N GLU A 152 5.14 10.05 9.92
CA GLU A 152 4.15 10.32 10.95
C GLU A 152 3.64 9.01 11.57
N HIS A 153 3.05 9.10 12.75
CA HIS A 153 2.32 7.99 13.35
C HIS A 153 0.96 7.80 12.67
N ILE A 154 0.39 6.62 12.85
CA ILE A 154 -0.91 6.27 12.25
C ILE A 154 -2.02 7.26 12.61
N ASP A 155 -1.97 7.85 13.80
CA ASP A 155 -2.97 8.82 14.27
C ASP A 155 -3.09 10.04 13.33
N ALA A 156 -1.98 10.44 12.69
CA ALA A 156 -1.98 11.53 11.70
C ALA A 156 -2.95 11.26 10.52
N PHE A 157 -3.27 10.00 10.26
CA PHE A 157 -4.23 9.60 9.22
C PHE A 157 -5.60 9.26 9.81
N THR A 158 -5.63 8.49 10.90
CA THR A 158 -6.89 8.00 11.47
C THR A 158 -7.72 9.11 12.10
N ASP A 159 -7.10 10.19 12.57
CA ASP A 159 -7.81 11.34 13.16
C ASP A 159 -8.70 12.12 12.17
N TYR A 160 -8.55 11.89 10.84
CA TYR A 160 -9.43 12.48 9.84
C TYR A 160 -10.76 11.76 9.68
N PHE A 161 -10.89 10.52 10.18
CA PHE A 161 -12.15 9.77 10.08
C PHE A 161 -13.12 10.17 11.20
N GLU A 162 -14.27 10.71 10.82
CA GLU A 162 -15.32 11.17 11.78
C GLU A 162 -15.99 10.01 12.52
N ALA A 163 -15.92 8.79 11.97
CA ALA A 163 -16.51 7.56 12.51
C ALA A 163 -15.44 6.65 13.09
N PRO A 164 -15.02 6.84 14.36
CA PRO A 164 -13.94 6.07 14.98
C PRO A 164 -14.26 4.57 15.07
N GLU A 165 -15.54 4.19 15.04
CA GLU A 165 -15.99 2.79 14.99
C GLU A 165 -15.60 2.07 13.70
N MET A 166 -15.27 2.79 12.63
CA MET A 166 -14.74 2.21 11.40
C MET A 166 -13.27 1.83 11.52
N ILE A 167 -12.54 2.33 12.53
CA ILE A 167 -11.09 2.10 12.67
C ILE A 167 -10.87 0.86 13.51
N HIS A 168 -10.37 -0.20 12.88
CA HIS A 168 -10.12 -1.49 13.52
C HIS A 168 -8.61 -1.73 13.66
N TYR A 169 -8.13 -1.78 14.90
CA TYR A 169 -6.74 -2.14 15.23
C TYR A 169 -6.62 -3.65 15.38
N TYR A 170 -6.10 -4.30 14.37
CA TYR A 170 -5.92 -5.75 14.33
C TYR A 170 -4.77 -6.20 15.24
N GLN A 171 -4.91 -7.40 15.84
CA GLN A 171 -3.82 -8.04 16.57
C GLN A 171 -2.99 -8.98 15.69
N THR A 172 -3.24 -9.00 14.39
CA THR A 172 -2.58 -9.79 13.36
C THR A 172 -2.00 -8.88 12.27
N ASN A 173 -1.07 -9.41 11.50
CA ASN A 173 -0.50 -8.75 10.32
C ASN A 173 -1.22 -9.10 9.01
N SER A 174 -2.41 -9.67 9.11
CA SER A 174 -3.18 -10.13 7.95
C SER A 174 -4.67 -9.87 8.12
N ILE A 175 -5.33 -9.70 7.00
CA ILE A 175 -6.78 -9.58 6.87
C ILE A 175 -7.22 -10.39 5.65
N ILE A 176 -8.41 -10.96 5.72
CA ILE A 176 -9.07 -11.61 4.57
C ILE A 176 -10.02 -10.58 3.96
N ILE A 177 -9.94 -10.44 2.63
CA ILE A 177 -10.83 -9.59 1.84
C ILE A 177 -11.70 -10.52 0.99
N ASP A 178 -12.98 -10.38 1.12
CA ASP A 178 -14.00 -11.13 0.37
C ASP A 178 -15.21 -10.24 0.06
N HIS A 179 -16.23 -10.81 -0.59
CA HIS A 179 -17.44 -10.09 -0.97
C HIS A 179 -18.27 -9.62 0.24
N ASP A 180 -18.13 -10.29 1.39
CA ASP A 180 -18.86 -10.00 2.63
C ASP A 180 -18.08 -9.07 3.57
N SER A 181 -16.86 -8.65 3.19
CA SER A 181 -16.05 -7.72 3.99
C SER A 181 -16.79 -6.40 4.21
N GLU A 182 -16.84 -5.93 5.45
CA GLU A 182 -17.52 -4.68 5.81
C GLU A 182 -16.59 -3.46 5.62
N PRO A 183 -17.14 -2.26 5.33
CA PRO A 183 -16.38 -1.02 5.23
C PRO A 183 -15.60 -0.73 6.51
N GLN A 184 -14.27 -0.51 6.39
CA GLN A 184 -13.41 -0.27 7.54
C GLN A 184 -12.04 0.32 7.18
N VAL A 185 -11.40 0.90 8.18
CA VAL A 185 -9.95 1.18 8.19
C VAL A 185 -9.26 0.08 8.99
N ALA A 186 -8.55 -0.80 8.32
CA ALA A 186 -7.89 -1.97 8.92
C ALA A 186 -6.42 -1.64 9.24
N VAL A 187 -6.13 -1.25 10.48
CA VAL A 187 -4.77 -1.02 10.95
C VAL A 187 -4.17 -2.35 11.40
N LEU A 188 -3.33 -2.94 10.55
CA LEU A 188 -2.72 -4.24 10.81
C LEU A 188 -1.51 -4.09 11.73
N LYS A 189 -1.33 -5.05 12.64
CA LYS A 189 -0.22 -5.07 13.58
C LYS A 189 1.01 -5.65 12.91
N TYR A 190 2.14 -4.95 13.03
CA TYR A 190 3.39 -5.55 12.66
C TYR A 190 3.73 -6.73 13.59
N MET A 191 3.95 -7.90 13.01
CA MET A 191 4.34 -9.15 13.69
C MET A 191 5.76 -9.50 13.25
N GLY A 192 6.74 -9.09 14.04
CA GLY A 192 8.15 -9.40 13.81
C GLY A 192 8.65 -10.53 14.68
#